data_25807253ffc570fb9ce75a31da1d440f
#
_entry.id   25807253ffc570fb9ce75a31da1d440f
#
_cell.length_a   1.000
_cell.length_b   1.000
_cell.length_c   1.000
_cell.angle_alpha   90.00
_cell.angle_beta   90.00
_cell.angle_gamma   90.00
#
_symmetry.space_group_name_H-M   'P 1'
#
loop_
_entity.id
_entity.type
_entity.pdbx_description
1 polymer ?
#
loop_
_entity_poly.entity_id
_entity_poly.type
_entity_poly.pdbx_seq_one_letter_code
_entity_poly.pdbx_strand_id
1 'polypeptide(L)'
;VREGVKCILDNTGDINVVAEASDGYECLNAVSKVNPNIVLLDINMPNLDGLKVLEIMKDQKVSSKVLFLTAADNPDLLMKAVDMGCDGYILKKSDSTTLRKAIHSVYNGELYIEPELMPILNETVSVRDTAMDRLNDLTRREIDVLKLLAEGLFNKEIASRLNISERTVKNHVSNIFKKISVSDRTQAAVFAIKNNLIKISY
;
A
#
# COMPACT_ATOMS: atom_id res chain seq x y z
N VAL A 1 -22.46 9.21 1.50
CA VAL A 1 -21.50 9.22 0.38
C VAL A 1 -22.06 8.41 -0.79
N ARG A 2 -22.42 7.12 -0.64
CA ARG A 2 -22.88 6.24 -1.71
C ARG A 2 -24.06 6.82 -2.49
N GLU A 3 -25.15 7.23 -1.80
CA GLU A 3 -26.33 7.85 -2.42
C GLU A 3 -25.99 9.13 -3.21
N GLY A 4 -25.08 9.97 -2.67
CA GLY A 4 -24.63 11.18 -3.35
C GLY A 4 -23.83 10.86 -4.62
N VAL A 5 -22.93 9.90 -4.58
CA VAL A 5 -22.17 9.44 -5.75
C VAL A 5 -23.10 8.88 -6.82
N LYS A 6 -24.08 8.03 -6.42
CA LYS A 6 -25.08 7.50 -7.34
C LYS A 6 -25.88 8.60 -8.03
N CYS A 7 -26.40 9.56 -7.27
CA CYS A 7 -27.14 10.69 -7.81
C CYS A 7 -26.32 11.51 -8.82
N ILE A 8 -25.01 11.69 -8.55
CA ILE A 8 -24.10 12.36 -9.48
C ILE A 8 -23.95 11.56 -10.77
N LEU A 9 -23.76 10.25 -10.68
CA LEU A 9 -23.50 9.38 -11.83
C LEU A 9 -24.76 9.17 -12.68
N ASP A 10 -25.93 8.97 -12.07
CA ASP A 10 -27.20 8.79 -12.77
C ASP A 10 -27.58 9.99 -13.65
N ASN A 11 -27.09 11.19 -13.32
CA ASN A 11 -27.32 12.41 -14.09
C ASN A 11 -26.35 12.61 -15.27
N THR A 12 -25.36 11.74 -15.46
CA THR A 12 -24.35 11.92 -16.54
C THR A 12 -24.81 11.40 -17.90
N GLY A 13 -25.73 10.43 -17.94
CA GLY A 13 -26.27 9.83 -19.15
C GLY A 13 -25.33 8.83 -19.87
N ASP A 14 -24.08 8.74 -19.47
CA ASP A 14 -23.06 7.88 -20.05
C ASP A 14 -22.46 6.85 -19.05
N ILE A 15 -22.84 6.95 -17.79
CA ILE A 15 -22.44 6.03 -16.71
C ILE A 15 -23.69 5.40 -16.10
N ASN A 16 -23.70 4.07 -16.01
CA ASN A 16 -24.81 3.33 -15.42
C ASN A 16 -24.37 2.65 -14.12
N VAL A 17 -25.03 2.95 -13.01
CA VAL A 17 -24.81 2.29 -11.73
C VAL A 17 -25.60 0.99 -11.70
N VAL A 18 -24.91 -0.13 -11.87
CA VAL A 18 -25.53 -1.47 -12.02
C VAL A 18 -25.71 -2.22 -10.70
N ALA A 19 -25.00 -1.83 -9.65
CA ALA A 19 -25.13 -2.41 -8.31
C ALA A 19 -24.57 -1.47 -7.24
N GLU A 20 -24.98 -1.68 -6.00
CA GLU A 20 -24.44 -1.02 -4.81
C GLU A 20 -24.11 -2.08 -3.75
N ALA A 21 -23.10 -1.81 -2.92
CA ALA A 21 -22.67 -2.66 -1.82
C ALA A 21 -22.37 -1.81 -0.57
N SER A 22 -22.61 -2.34 0.61
CA SER A 22 -22.36 -1.66 1.88
C SER A 22 -21.07 -2.09 2.54
N ASP A 23 -20.50 -3.23 2.14
CA ASP A 23 -19.22 -3.74 2.61
C ASP A 23 -18.48 -4.54 1.51
N GLY A 24 -17.28 -5.02 1.83
CA GLY A 24 -16.44 -5.73 0.86
C GLY A 24 -17.01 -7.09 0.43
N TYR A 25 -17.72 -7.81 1.29
CA TYR A 25 -18.33 -9.09 0.93
C TYR A 25 -19.49 -8.91 -0.04
N GLU A 26 -20.37 -7.92 0.23
CA GLU A 26 -21.44 -7.56 -0.69
C GLU A 26 -20.87 -7.07 -2.03
N CYS A 27 -19.77 -6.31 -2.00
CA CYS A 27 -19.07 -5.85 -3.20
C CYS A 27 -18.59 -7.03 -4.06
N LEU A 28 -17.87 -7.99 -3.49
CA LEU A 28 -17.40 -9.18 -4.22
C LEU A 28 -18.56 -10.01 -4.80
N ASN A 29 -19.65 -10.17 -4.04
CA ASN A 29 -20.85 -10.86 -4.51
C ASN A 29 -21.54 -10.10 -5.67
N ALA A 30 -21.63 -8.77 -5.58
CA ALA A 30 -22.17 -7.95 -6.66
C ALA A 30 -21.29 -8.04 -7.92
N VAL A 31 -19.96 -7.89 -7.77
CA VAL A 31 -19.00 -7.99 -8.89
C VAL A 31 -19.15 -9.33 -9.62
N SER A 32 -19.25 -10.43 -8.89
CA SER A 32 -19.40 -11.76 -9.49
C SER A 32 -20.71 -11.96 -10.25
N LYS A 33 -21.77 -11.24 -9.86
CA LYS A 33 -23.11 -11.36 -10.48
C LYS A 33 -23.29 -10.48 -11.71
N VAL A 34 -22.81 -9.22 -11.63
CA VAL A 34 -23.10 -8.23 -12.68
C VAL A 34 -21.91 -7.91 -13.56
N ASN A 35 -20.70 -8.36 -13.19
CA ASN A 35 -19.45 -8.17 -13.92
C ASN A 35 -19.30 -6.71 -14.44
N PRO A 36 -19.24 -5.70 -13.55
CA PRO A 36 -19.18 -4.31 -13.94
C PRO A 36 -17.85 -3.96 -14.61
N ASN A 37 -17.81 -2.92 -15.44
CA ASN A 37 -16.56 -2.44 -16.01
C ASN A 37 -15.65 -1.84 -14.93
N ILE A 38 -16.22 -1.10 -13.98
CA ILE A 38 -15.51 -0.39 -12.93
C ILE A 38 -16.21 -0.61 -11.60
N VAL A 39 -15.41 -0.79 -10.55
CA VAL A 39 -15.84 -0.80 -9.16
C VAL A 39 -15.33 0.47 -8.48
N LEU A 40 -16.25 1.33 -8.03
CA LEU A 40 -15.91 2.45 -7.14
C LEU A 40 -15.84 1.91 -5.72
N LEU A 41 -14.67 1.94 -5.10
CA LEU A 41 -14.41 1.22 -3.88
C LEU A 41 -13.87 2.15 -2.79
N ASP A 42 -14.54 2.18 -1.64
CA ASP A 42 -13.95 2.80 -0.45
C ASP A 42 -12.89 1.88 0.17
N ILE A 43 -11.80 2.45 0.65
CA ILE A 43 -10.79 1.68 1.39
C ILE A 43 -11.33 1.31 2.77
N ASN A 44 -11.95 2.28 3.46
CA ASN A 44 -12.41 2.11 4.82
C ASN A 44 -13.86 1.59 4.85
N MET A 45 -14.03 0.31 4.73
CA MET A 45 -15.32 -0.36 4.84
C MET A 45 -15.36 -1.31 6.05
N PRO A 46 -16.54 -1.55 6.63
CA PRO A 46 -16.70 -2.57 7.67
C PRO A 46 -16.51 -3.98 7.10
N ASN A 47 -16.23 -4.93 7.99
CA ASN A 47 -16.10 -6.37 7.71
C ASN A 47 -14.90 -6.75 6.82
N LEU A 48 -14.83 -6.19 5.60
CA LEU A 48 -13.76 -6.43 4.64
C LEU A 48 -13.38 -5.09 3.99
N ASP A 49 -12.13 -4.64 4.21
CA ASP A 49 -11.64 -3.37 3.65
C ASP A 49 -11.41 -3.42 2.13
N GLY A 50 -11.35 -2.23 1.51
CA GLY A 50 -11.25 -2.11 0.06
C GLY A 50 -9.94 -2.66 -0.51
N LEU A 51 -8.82 -2.59 0.22
CA LEU A 51 -7.55 -3.17 -0.25
C LEU A 51 -7.63 -4.69 -0.31
N LYS A 52 -8.29 -5.31 0.66
CA LYS A 52 -8.51 -6.76 0.67
C LYS A 52 -9.47 -7.19 -0.44
N VAL A 53 -10.48 -6.38 -0.75
CA VAL A 53 -11.35 -6.60 -1.92
C VAL A 53 -10.54 -6.57 -3.21
N LEU A 54 -9.66 -5.57 -3.40
CA LEU A 54 -8.77 -5.49 -4.56
C LEU A 54 -7.87 -6.73 -4.68
N GLU A 55 -7.25 -7.16 -3.57
CA GLU A 55 -6.41 -8.37 -3.53
C GLU A 55 -7.18 -9.59 -4.02
N ILE A 56 -8.36 -9.83 -3.48
CA ILE A 56 -9.21 -10.97 -3.88
C ILE A 56 -9.61 -10.88 -5.36
N MET A 57 -9.99 -9.69 -5.84
CA MET A 57 -10.34 -9.50 -7.25
C MET A 57 -9.15 -9.79 -8.19
N LYS A 58 -7.93 -9.37 -7.80
CA LYS A 58 -6.71 -9.67 -8.58
C LYS A 58 -6.37 -11.15 -8.56
N ASP A 59 -6.46 -11.82 -7.41
CA ASP A 59 -6.21 -13.27 -7.28
C ASP A 59 -7.21 -14.09 -8.12
N GLN A 60 -8.46 -13.68 -8.15
CA GLN A 60 -9.51 -14.28 -8.97
C GLN A 60 -9.48 -13.85 -10.43
N LYS A 61 -8.56 -12.98 -10.83
CA LYS A 61 -8.42 -12.43 -12.19
C LYS A 61 -9.70 -11.80 -12.72
N VAL A 62 -10.42 -11.09 -11.84
CA VAL A 62 -11.61 -10.33 -12.20
C VAL A 62 -11.22 -9.23 -13.19
N SER A 63 -11.98 -9.09 -14.28
CA SER A 63 -11.69 -8.10 -15.33
C SER A 63 -12.11 -6.67 -14.98
N SER A 64 -12.97 -6.50 -13.98
CA SER A 64 -13.43 -5.18 -13.52
C SER A 64 -12.26 -4.37 -13.00
N LYS A 65 -12.20 -3.10 -13.38
CA LYS A 65 -11.22 -2.14 -12.90
C LYS A 65 -11.62 -1.56 -11.56
N VAL A 66 -10.65 -1.21 -10.73
CA VAL A 66 -10.90 -0.68 -9.38
C VAL A 66 -10.43 0.76 -9.27
N LEU A 67 -11.39 1.66 -9.03
CA LEU A 67 -11.17 3.07 -8.72
C LEU A 67 -11.47 3.31 -7.24
N PHE A 68 -10.45 3.61 -6.44
CA PHE A 68 -10.63 3.93 -5.04
C PHE A 68 -11.21 5.33 -4.84
N LEU A 69 -12.21 5.42 -3.97
CA LEU A 69 -12.82 6.65 -3.50
C LEU A 69 -12.61 6.75 -1.98
N THR A 70 -11.67 7.55 -1.52
CA THR A 70 -11.24 7.58 -0.12
C THR A 70 -11.41 8.95 0.54
N ALA A 71 -11.63 8.96 1.86
CA ALA A 71 -11.63 10.18 2.64
C ALA A 71 -10.22 10.66 3.04
N ALA A 72 -9.21 9.79 2.93
CA ALA A 72 -7.89 10.02 3.49
C ALA A 72 -6.83 10.18 2.41
N ASP A 73 -6.00 11.19 2.59
CA ASP A 73 -4.73 11.43 1.93
C ASP A 73 -3.57 10.67 2.63
N ASN A 74 -3.83 9.44 3.07
CA ASN A 74 -2.83 8.62 3.75
C ASN A 74 -1.84 8.04 2.73
N PRO A 75 -0.55 8.46 2.80
CA PRO A 75 0.47 8.05 1.85
C PRO A 75 0.66 6.53 1.77
N ASP A 76 0.60 5.85 2.91
CA ASP A 76 0.84 4.41 2.98
C ASP A 76 -0.29 3.62 2.29
N LEU A 77 -1.54 4.07 2.43
CA LEU A 77 -2.70 3.45 1.76
C LEU A 77 -2.69 3.70 0.26
N LEU A 78 -2.33 4.93 -0.16
CA LEU A 78 -2.19 5.29 -1.57
C LEU A 78 -1.13 4.40 -2.25
N MET A 79 0.08 4.33 -1.66
CA MET A 79 1.15 3.50 -2.19
C MET A 79 0.77 2.03 -2.26
N LYS A 80 0.14 1.51 -1.20
CA LYS A 80 -0.30 0.11 -1.15
C LYS A 80 -1.33 -0.19 -2.24
N ALA A 81 -2.28 0.70 -2.47
CA ALA A 81 -3.26 0.55 -3.54
C ALA A 81 -2.60 0.54 -4.94
N VAL A 82 -1.66 1.45 -5.17
CA VAL A 82 -0.89 1.52 -6.42
C VAL A 82 -0.03 0.26 -6.63
N ASP A 83 0.70 -0.19 -5.61
CA ASP A 83 1.52 -1.41 -5.66
C ASP A 83 0.68 -2.67 -5.95
N MET A 84 -0.54 -2.71 -5.45
CA MET A 84 -1.49 -3.79 -5.70
C MET A 84 -2.15 -3.69 -7.09
N GLY A 85 -1.85 -2.65 -7.85
CA GLY A 85 -2.34 -2.45 -9.21
C GLY A 85 -3.80 -2.00 -9.26
N CYS A 86 -4.21 -1.03 -8.42
CA CYS A 86 -5.47 -0.34 -8.62
C CYS A 86 -5.45 0.43 -9.94
N ASP A 87 -6.61 0.68 -10.51
CA ASP A 87 -6.75 1.39 -11.79
C ASP A 87 -6.97 2.89 -11.59
N GLY A 88 -7.30 3.32 -10.37
CA GLY A 88 -7.40 4.73 -10.03
C GLY A 88 -7.59 5.00 -8.55
N TYR A 89 -7.35 6.27 -8.16
CA TYR A 89 -7.43 6.71 -6.78
C TYR A 89 -7.84 8.19 -6.72
N ILE A 90 -8.97 8.49 -6.08
CA ILE A 90 -9.52 9.84 -5.92
C ILE A 90 -10.04 10.06 -4.50
N LEU A 91 -10.25 11.32 -4.13
CA LEU A 91 -10.75 11.73 -2.82
C LEU A 91 -12.28 11.78 -2.80
N LYS A 92 -12.89 11.43 -1.67
CA LYS A 92 -14.35 11.55 -1.46
C LYS A 92 -14.87 13.00 -1.50
N LYS A 93 -13.96 13.98 -1.32
CA LYS A 93 -14.28 15.41 -1.40
C LYS A 93 -14.24 15.94 -2.84
N SER A 94 -13.78 15.14 -3.80
CA SER A 94 -13.65 15.55 -5.19
C SER A 94 -15.02 15.87 -5.80
N ASP A 95 -15.05 16.82 -6.70
CA ASP A 95 -16.25 17.21 -7.39
C ASP A 95 -16.75 16.17 -8.41
N SER A 96 -17.95 16.37 -8.92
CA SER A 96 -18.55 15.48 -9.91
C SER A 96 -17.77 15.41 -11.23
N THR A 97 -17.12 16.49 -11.61
CA THR A 97 -16.31 16.58 -12.84
C THR A 97 -15.04 15.72 -12.72
N THR A 98 -14.36 15.81 -11.59
CA THR A 98 -13.19 14.99 -11.27
C THR A 98 -13.54 13.49 -11.20
N LEU A 99 -14.64 13.15 -10.53
CA LEU A 99 -15.11 11.76 -10.45
C LEU A 99 -15.41 11.20 -11.85
N ARG A 100 -16.14 11.94 -12.67
CA ARG A 100 -16.47 11.53 -14.04
C ARG A 100 -15.21 11.35 -14.89
N LYS A 101 -14.29 12.31 -14.84
CA LYS A 101 -13.01 12.24 -15.54
C LYS A 101 -12.22 10.99 -15.13
N ALA A 102 -12.13 10.70 -13.83
CA ALA A 102 -11.46 9.52 -13.32
C ALA A 102 -12.08 8.22 -13.86
N ILE A 103 -13.41 8.12 -13.86
CA ILE A 103 -14.14 6.95 -14.39
C ILE A 103 -13.83 6.76 -15.87
N HIS A 104 -13.84 7.82 -16.68
CA HIS A 104 -13.52 7.73 -18.11
C HIS A 104 -12.07 7.32 -18.37
N SER A 105 -11.10 7.93 -17.67
CA SER A 105 -9.69 7.54 -17.80
C SER A 105 -9.48 6.07 -17.44
N VAL A 106 -10.04 5.65 -16.30
CA VAL A 106 -9.97 4.26 -15.86
C VAL A 106 -10.66 3.32 -16.88
N TYR A 107 -11.84 3.68 -17.39
CA TYR A 107 -12.53 2.88 -18.41
C TYR A 107 -11.67 2.67 -19.66
N ASN A 108 -10.95 3.71 -20.10
CA ASN A 108 -10.05 3.65 -21.24
C ASN A 108 -8.73 2.89 -20.98
N GLY A 109 -8.49 2.45 -19.75
CA GLY A 109 -7.29 1.70 -19.40
C GLY A 109 -6.13 2.55 -18.89
N GLU A 110 -6.39 3.81 -18.59
CA GLU A 110 -5.40 4.74 -18.03
C GLU A 110 -5.46 4.69 -16.50
N LEU A 111 -4.30 4.68 -15.84
CA LEU A 111 -4.22 4.89 -14.40
C LEU A 111 -4.59 6.35 -14.09
N TYR A 112 -5.56 6.55 -13.22
CA TYR A 112 -5.95 7.89 -12.78
C TYR A 112 -5.64 8.10 -11.29
N ILE A 113 -4.72 9.00 -10.99
CA ILE A 113 -4.47 9.49 -9.63
C ILE A 113 -4.82 10.95 -9.57
N GLU A 114 -5.65 11.33 -8.61
CA GLU A 114 -6.05 12.73 -8.46
C GLU A 114 -4.83 13.64 -8.29
N PRO A 115 -4.75 14.78 -9.02
CA PRO A 115 -3.56 15.64 -9.00
C PRO A 115 -3.13 16.13 -7.61
N GLU A 116 -4.07 16.31 -6.68
CA GLU A 116 -3.77 16.67 -5.29
C GLU A 116 -2.94 15.60 -4.55
N LEU A 117 -3.00 14.34 -4.99
CA LEU A 117 -2.28 13.21 -4.39
C LEU A 117 -0.90 12.97 -5.00
N MET A 118 -0.61 13.59 -6.15
CA MET A 118 0.67 13.38 -6.85
C MET A 118 1.90 13.81 -6.04
N PRO A 119 1.90 14.93 -5.28
CA PRO A 119 3.04 15.29 -4.42
C PRO A 119 3.30 14.22 -3.35
N ILE A 120 2.23 13.70 -2.72
CA ILE A 120 2.31 12.64 -1.70
C ILE A 120 2.90 11.37 -2.30
N LEU A 121 2.46 10.98 -3.48
CA LEU A 121 2.97 9.81 -4.20
C LEU A 121 4.46 9.97 -4.52
N ASN A 122 4.86 11.10 -5.08
CA ASN A 122 6.25 11.36 -5.46
C ASN A 122 7.19 11.38 -4.25
N GLU A 123 6.78 11.99 -3.14
CA GLU A 123 7.55 11.99 -1.91
C GLU A 123 7.72 10.56 -1.36
N THR A 124 6.64 9.78 -1.34
CA THR A 124 6.67 8.40 -0.85
C THR A 124 7.53 7.50 -1.74
N VAL A 125 7.45 7.66 -3.06
CA VAL A 125 8.32 6.93 -4.01
C VAL A 125 9.78 7.27 -3.76
N SER A 126 10.14 8.55 -3.65
CA SER A 126 11.52 8.98 -3.43
C SER A 126 12.09 8.46 -2.10
N VAL A 127 11.27 8.43 -1.04
CA VAL A 127 11.67 7.84 0.26
C VAL A 127 11.87 6.32 0.15
N ARG A 128 11.05 5.62 -0.63
CA ARG A 128 11.19 4.18 -0.87
C ARG A 128 12.45 3.86 -1.66
N ASP A 129 12.73 4.61 -2.72
CA ASP A 129 13.92 4.39 -3.55
C ASP A 129 15.18 4.56 -2.70
N THR A 130 15.26 5.61 -1.87
CA THR A 130 16.38 5.82 -0.96
C THR A 130 16.50 4.73 0.11
N ALA A 131 15.41 4.18 0.61
CA ALA A 131 15.43 3.06 1.57
C ALA A 131 15.89 1.76 0.91
N MET A 132 15.45 1.51 -0.33
CA MET A 132 15.88 0.33 -1.10
C MET A 132 17.36 0.40 -1.44
N ASP A 133 17.88 1.58 -1.83
CA ASP A 133 19.31 1.79 -2.06
C ASP A 133 20.12 1.50 -0.80
N ARG A 134 19.68 2.00 0.36
CA ARG A 134 20.33 1.70 1.66
C ARG A 134 20.31 0.21 2.01
N LEU A 135 19.25 -0.51 1.66
CA LEU A 135 19.19 -1.96 1.84
C LEU A 135 20.14 -2.70 0.91
N ASN A 136 20.25 -2.25 -0.35
CA ASN A 136 21.15 -2.83 -1.34
C ASN A 136 22.64 -2.63 -0.96
N ASP A 137 22.96 -1.59 -0.19
CA ASP A 137 24.28 -1.33 0.36
C ASP A 137 24.69 -2.31 1.48
N LEU A 138 23.73 -3.02 2.07
CA LEU A 138 24.01 -4.00 3.12
C LEU A 138 24.51 -5.32 2.52
N THR A 139 25.57 -5.85 3.11
CA THR A 139 26.00 -7.21 2.82
C THR A 139 24.99 -8.23 3.37
N ARG A 140 24.99 -9.45 2.84
CA ARG A 140 24.14 -10.55 3.34
C ARG A 140 24.28 -10.72 4.85
N ARG A 141 25.52 -10.60 5.37
CA ARG A 141 25.80 -10.75 6.81
C ARG A 141 25.24 -9.60 7.64
N GLU A 142 25.28 -8.38 7.13
CA GLU A 142 24.65 -7.22 7.77
C GLU A 142 23.11 -7.34 7.77
N ILE A 143 22.51 -7.87 6.72
CA ILE A 143 21.08 -8.17 6.67
C ILE A 143 20.72 -9.21 7.73
N ASP A 144 21.48 -10.30 7.87
CA ASP A 144 21.23 -11.31 8.90
C ASP A 144 21.29 -10.70 10.31
N VAL A 145 22.30 -9.87 10.58
CA VAL A 145 22.45 -9.16 11.87
C VAL A 145 21.27 -8.19 12.07
N LEU A 146 20.87 -7.42 11.05
CA LEU A 146 19.76 -6.46 11.13
C LEU A 146 18.43 -7.14 11.43
N LYS A 147 18.16 -8.31 10.83
CA LYS A 147 16.95 -9.11 11.11
C LYS A 147 16.89 -9.53 12.58
N LEU A 148 17.96 -10.14 13.08
CA LEU A 148 18.02 -10.59 14.46
C LEU A 148 17.98 -9.44 15.48
N LEU A 149 18.59 -8.30 15.12
CA LEU A 149 18.50 -7.07 15.91
C LEU A 149 17.05 -6.57 15.98
N ALA A 150 16.31 -6.62 14.89
CA ALA A 150 14.93 -6.20 14.82
C ALA A 150 13.95 -7.19 15.50
N GLU A 151 14.32 -8.46 15.59
CA GLU A 151 13.65 -9.48 16.45
C GLU A 151 13.88 -9.23 17.96
N GLY A 152 14.72 -8.27 18.33
CA GLY A 152 14.97 -7.88 19.73
C GLY A 152 16.18 -8.57 20.38
N LEU A 153 16.95 -9.40 19.67
CA LEU A 153 18.08 -10.16 20.23
C LEU A 153 19.24 -9.22 20.61
N PHE A 154 19.85 -9.41 21.77
CA PHE A 154 21.07 -8.71 22.17
C PHE A 154 22.30 -9.18 21.37
N ASN A 155 23.35 -8.36 21.30
CA ASN A 155 24.55 -8.68 20.53
C ASN A 155 25.17 -10.03 20.88
N LYS A 156 25.14 -10.44 22.15
CA LYS A 156 25.60 -11.75 22.61
C LYS A 156 24.77 -12.88 22.02
N GLU A 157 23.48 -12.74 21.93
CA GLU A 157 22.56 -13.74 21.37
C GLU A 157 22.72 -13.84 19.85
N ILE A 158 22.85 -12.67 19.16
CA ILE A 158 23.16 -12.59 17.72
C ILE A 158 24.50 -13.30 17.44
N ALA A 159 25.52 -13.04 18.26
CA ALA A 159 26.83 -13.66 18.14
C ALA A 159 26.75 -15.18 18.21
N SER A 160 26.01 -15.69 19.20
CA SER A 160 25.75 -17.13 19.37
C SER A 160 25.01 -17.72 18.17
N ARG A 161 23.91 -17.05 17.74
CA ARG A 161 23.07 -17.53 16.64
C ARG A 161 23.77 -17.55 15.28
N LEU A 162 24.67 -16.60 15.06
CA LEU A 162 25.42 -16.47 13.82
C LEU A 162 26.83 -17.11 13.87
N ASN A 163 27.20 -17.72 15.00
CA ASN A 163 28.50 -18.35 15.26
C ASN A 163 29.70 -17.41 14.98
N ILE A 164 29.63 -16.18 15.51
CA ILE A 164 30.68 -15.16 15.43
C ILE A 164 30.92 -14.51 16.80
N SER A 165 32.00 -13.73 16.94
CA SER A 165 32.25 -13.01 18.19
C SER A 165 31.27 -11.84 18.41
N GLU A 166 30.99 -11.51 19.68
CA GLU A 166 30.17 -10.33 20.02
C GLU A 166 30.82 -9.03 19.49
N ARG A 167 32.15 -8.97 19.45
CA ARG A 167 32.90 -7.85 18.84
C ARG A 167 32.60 -7.71 17.36
N THR A 168 32.49 -8.83 16.65
CA THR A 168 32.13 -8.85 15.22
C THR A 168 30.71 -8.34 15.03
N VAL A 169 29.76 -8.74 15.89
CA VAL A 169 28.39 -8.23 15.84
C VAL A 169 28.36 -6.72 16.07
N LYS A 170 29.10 -6.20 17.07
CA LYS A 170 29.19 -4.74 17.33
C LYS A 170 29.72 -3.99 16.10
N ASN A 171 30.69 -4.54 15.40
CA ASN A 171 31.21 -3.94 14.17
C ASN A 171 30.14 -3.93 13.05
N HIS A 172 29.42 -5.05 12.86
CA HIS A 172 28.31 -5.10 11.89
C HIS A 172 27.22 -4.09 12.23
N VAL A 173 26.79 -4.00 13.50
CA VAL A 173 25.78 -3.03 13.94
C VAL A 173 26.22 -1.59 13.65
N SER A 174 27.47 -1.24 13.93
CA SER A 174 28.01 0.09 13.62
C SER A 174 28.00 0.39 12.13
N ASN A 175 28.36 -0.59 11.29
CA ASN A 175 28.33 -0.44 9.83
C ASN A 175 26.89 -0.33 9.30
N ILE A 176 25.97 -1.15 9.82
CA ILE A 176 24.56 -1.09 9.47
C ILE A 176 24.02 0.31 9.75
N PHE A 177 24.23 0.85 10.97
CA PHE A 177 23.72 2.18 11.33
C PHE A 177 24.21 3.27 10.38
N LYS A 178 25.47 3.23 9.97
CA LYS A 178 26.02 4.16 8.98
C LYS A 178 25.35 4.01 7.61
N LYS A 179 25.22 2.77 7.12
CA LYS A 179 24.70 2.48 5.79
C LYS A 179 23.21 2.81 5.64
N ILE A 180 22.40 2.50 6.67
CA ILE A 180 20.96 2.81 6.65
C ILE A 180 20.65 4.20 7.24
N SER A 181 21.68 4.98 7.62
CA SER A 181 21.57 6.35 8.12
C SER A 181 20.66 6.47 9.36
N VAL A 182 20.89 5.63 10.37
CA VAL A 182 20.21 5.66 11.67
C VAL A 182 21.21 5.86 12.81
N SER A 183 20.72 6.41 13.94
CA SER A 183 21.57 6.74 15.08
C SER A 183 21.53 5.71 16.21
N ASP A 184 20.52 4.87 16.27
CA ASP A 184 20.33 3.92 17.35
C ASP A 184 19.66 2.60 16.91
N ARG A 185 19.64 1.65 17.87
CA ARG A 185 19.09 0.32 17.68
C ARG A 185 17.59 0.33 17.36
N THR A 186 16.83 1.22 18.02
CA THR A 186 15.38 1.31 17.85
C THR A 186 15.05 1.76 16.43
N GLN A 187 15.75 2.78 15.94
CA GLN A 187 15.59 3.25 14.55
C GLN A 187 15.96 2.16 13.54
N ALA A 188 17.01 1.38 13.80
CA ALA A 188 17.39 0.26 12.93
C ALA A 188 16.32 -0.84 12.91
N ALA A 189 15.71 -1.16 14.05
CA ALA A 189 14.61 -2.12 14.12
C ALA A 189 13.38 -1.60 13.36
N VAL A 190 12.98 -0.34 13.56
CA VAL A 190 11.90 0.30 12.82
C VAL A 190 12.17 0.30 11.31
N PHE A 191 13.40 0.60 10.89
CA PHE A 191 13.79 0.53 9.48
C PHE A 191 13.61 -0.87 8.90
N ALA A 192 14.05 -1.91 9.61
CA ALA A 192 13.89 -3.30 9.18
C ALA A 192 12.43 -3.72 9.04
N ILE A 193 11.57 -3.32 9.98
CA ILE A 193 10.14 -3.60 9.99
C ILE A 193 9.45 -2.88 8.80
N LYS A 194 9.69 -1.58 8.64
CA LYS A 194 9.10 -0.77 7.55
C LYS A 194 9.47 -1.29 6.16
N ASN A 195 10.66 -1.88 6.02
CA ASN A 195 11.12 -2.45 4.76
C ASN A 195 10.86 -3.96 4.65
N ASN A 196 9.95 -4.51 5.45
CA ASN A 196 9.53 -5.92 5.41
C ASN A 196 10.65 -6.96 5.55
N LEU A 197 11.77 -6.61 6.18
CA LEU A 197 12.87 -7.57 6.46
C LEU A 197 12.47 -8.62 7.49
N ILE A 198 11.56 -8.26 8.39
CA ILE A 198 10.93 -9.16 9.36
C ILE A 198 9.42 -8.92 9.40
N LYS A 199 8.66 -9.97 9.72
CA LYS A 199 7.22 -9.87 9.99
C LYS A 199 7.02 -9.94 11.51
N ILE A 200 6.29 -8.97 12.06
CA ILE A 200 5.84 -9.04 13.44
C ILE A 200 4.62 -9.97 13.46
N SER A 201 4.77 -11.17 14.00
CA SER A 201 3.62 -12.04 14.29
C SER A 201 3.08 -11.64 15.67
N TYR A 202 1.83 -11.20 15.72
CA TYR A 202 1.08 -10.96 16.95
C TYR A 202 0.42 -12.25 17.41
#